data_a8910315e5ce3dfb789f522efbdc0344
#
_entry.id   a8910315e5ce3dfb789f522efbdc0344
#
_cell.length_a   1.000
_cell.length_b   1.000
_cell.length_c   1.000
_cell.angle_alpha   90.00
_cell.angle_beta   90.00
_cell.angle_gamma   90.00
#
_symmetry.space_group_name_H-M   'P 1'
#
loop_
_entity.id
_entity.type
_entity.pdbx_description
1 polymer ?
#
loop_
_entity_poly.entity_id
_entity_poly.type
_entity_poly.pdbx_seq_one_letter_code
_entity_poly.pdbx_strand_id
1 'polypeptide(L)'
;MTIEEILAGESQNVEFKVQRPKDSSKYMKTVVAFSNGEGGRIVFGVDDGSREVVGIPKDIVFSEIDAITTAISDSCEPVVIPDVYLQSIDDKTIIIAEISAGKQRPYYIKSLGIKDGTYIRVSGTSRPAGRDLTAEMYYEDEGRSYDKVIRKDLTVTDEEIAELCHQMKEVAVANAKSKAQAETIRDVTKNVLLSWGLLAEAEDGSIHPTNGYVFLLGKDEFLSQIQCGMFKGTTRAVFIDKREYSGPLWKQIDDAFQFILRNIHLGARLEGIYRKDIYELPPDSIRELIINAVMNCSFLQNSRIQVAIYDDRLEITSPGGLMPGVTLDKMKEGYSKIRNRALAHAFSYMNLIEAWGSGIPKLLESMREYGLRDPEFCDLEIGFRINLYRKVEEEKSKTAQSELVIEDEPDRGHSENKKEPKRSRKGAEKES
;
A
#
# COMPACT_ATOMS: atom_id res chain seq x y z
N MET A 1 27.54 0.47 14.16
CA MET A 1 27.53 -0.15 12.81
C MET A 1 28.51 -1.32 12.80
N THR A 2 28.09 -2.48 12.25
CA THR A 2 28.94 -3.68 12.15
C THR A 2 29.53 -3.82 10.75
N ILE A 3 30.55 -4.67 10.59
CA ILE A 3 31.09 -5.00 9.26
C ILE A 3 30.03 -5.64 8.38
N GLU A 4 29.15 -6.45 8.95
CA GLU A 4 28.02 -7.09 8.25
C GLU A 4 27.03 -6.06 7.71
N GLU A 5 26.72 -5.00 8.47
CA GLU A 5 25.89 -3.88 8.01
C GLU A 5 26.55 -3.12 6.85
N ILE A 6 27.88 -2.97 6.85
CA ILE A 6 28.60 -2.34 5.73
C ILE A 6 28.56 -3.24 4.48
N LEU A 7 28.76 -4.54 4.64
CA LEU A 7 28.73 -5.49 3.54
C LEU A 7 27.32 -5.61 2.92
N ALA A 8 26.27 -5.38 3.70
CA ALA A 8 24.88 -5.34 3.21
C ALA A 8 24.62 -4.15 2.26
N GLY A 9 25.41 -3.08 2.36
CA GLY A 9 25.39 -1.93 1.46
C GLY A 9 24.41 -0.84 1.80
N GLU A 10 24.29 0.14 0.89
CA GLU A 10 23.30 1.20 1.00
C GLU A 10 21.88 0.64 1.05
N SER A 11 21.02 1.26 1.84
CA SER A 11 19.66 0.83 2.05
C SER A 11 18.72 2.03 2.14
N GLN A 12 17.46 1.79 2.49
CA GLN A 12 16.48 2.85 2.70
C GLN A 12 16.91 3.84 3.79
N ASN A 13 17.74 3.41 4.76
CA ASN A 13 18.17 4.20 5.91
C ASN A 13 19.68 4.23 6.13
N VAL A 14 20.47 3.82 5.15
CA VAL A 14 21.95 3.89 5.20
C VAL A 14 22.49 4.41 3.88
N GLU A 15 23.42 5.35 3.94
CA GLU A 15 24.14 5.93 2.81
C GLU A 15 25.63 5.96 3.12
N PHE A 16 26.50 5.58 2.15
CA PHE A 16 27.95 5.56 2.29
C PHE A 16 28.62 6.69 1.50
N LYS A 17 29.68 7.25 2.06
CA LYS A 17 30.56 8.23 1.40
C LYS A 17 32.00 7.97 1.80
N VAL A 18 32.90 7.91 0.83
CA VAL A 18 34.35 7.77 1.10
C VAL A 18 34.85 8.91 1.97
N GLN A 19 34.39 10.13 1.69
CA GLN A 19 34.74 11.35 2.43
C GLN A 19 33.59 12.36 2.30
N ARG A 20 33.59 13.42 3.11
CA ARG A 20 32.63 14.49 2.94
C ARG A 20 32.82 15.15 1.56
N PRO A 21 31.77 15.12 0.69
CA PRO A 21 31.83 15.82 -0.59
C PRO A 21 32.08 17.34 -0.40
N LYS A 22 32.92 17.96 -1.22
CA LYS A 22 33.13 19.43 -1.20
C LYS A 22 31.80 20.18 -1.47
N ASP A 23 30.96 19.64 -2.35
CA ASP A 23 29.63 20.12 -2.59
C ASP A 23 28.65 19.38 -1.65
N SER A 24 28.20 20.09 -0.62
CA SER A 24 27.27 19.54 0.39
C SER A 24 25.92 19.12 -0.21
N SER A 25 25.50 19.70 -1.35
CA SER A 25 24.23 19.35 -2.00
C SER A 25 24.13 17.86 -2.34
N LYS A 26 25.28 17.18 -2.53
CA LYS A 26 25.35 15.75 -2.87
C LYS A 26 24.82 14.82 -1.77
N TYR A 27 24.94 15.22 -0.49
CA TYR A 27 24.41 14.43 0.62
C TYR A 27 23.25 15.10 1.35
N MET A 28 23.00 16.41 1.14
CA MET A 28 21.84 17.11 1.70
C MET A 28 20.51 16.53 1.22
N LYS A 29 20.46 16.05 -0.03
CA LYS A 29 19.29 15.33 -0.56
C LYS A 29 18.94 14.10 0.30
N THR A 30 19.97 13.38 0.74
CA THR A 30 19.82 12.21 1.61
C THR A 30 19.43 12.62 3.03
N VAL A 31 20.02 13.69 3.58
CA VAL A 31 19.63 14.25 4.89
C VAL A 31 18.14 14.60 4.90
N VAL A 32 17.70 15.38 3.92
CA VAL A 32 16.29 15.77 3.76
C VAL A 32 15.39 14.54 3.58
N ALA A 33 15.81 13.59 2.74
CA ALA A 33 15.04 12.38 2.50
C ALA A 33 14.90 11.52 3.77
N PHE A 34 15.93 11.42 4.60
CA PHE A 34 15.87 10.75 5.90
C PHE A 34 14.94 11.49 6.87
N SER A 35 15.04 12.82 6.94
CA SER A 35 14.14 13.61 7.79
C SER A 35 12.67 13.50 7.37
N ASN A 36 12.40 13.41 6.07
CA ASN A 36 11.05 13.20 5.56
C ASN A 36 10.56 11.74 5.67
N GLY A 37 11.48 10.79 5.87
CA GLY A 37 11.22 9.37 6.03
C GLY A 37 11.26 8.91 7.49
N GLU A 38 11.94 7.80 7.72
CA GLU A 38 12.10 7.14 9.03
C GLU A 38 13.42 7.50 9.74
N GLY A 39 14.17 8.44 9.19
CA GLY A 39 15.54 8.68 9.60
C GLY A 39 16.53 7.78 8.88
N GLY A 40 17.81 7.89 9.26
CA GLY A 40 18.87 7.08 8.67
C GLY A 40 20.25 7.57 9.06
N ARG A 41 21.27 6.93 8.49
CA ARG A 41 22.67 7.19 8.80
C ARG A 41 23.43 7.49 7.52
N ILE A 42 24.23 8.56 7.52
CA ILE A 42 25.24 8.83 6.49
C ILE A 42 26.59 8.48 7.11
N VAL A 43 27.29 7.56 6.50
CA VAL A 43 28.57 7.05 6.98
C VAL A 43 29.69 7.55 6.08
N PHE A 44 30.61 8.32 6.62
CA PHE A 44 31.77 8.82 5.93
C PHE A 44 33.00 7.99 6.30
N GLY A 45 33.77 7.62 5.30
CA GLY A 45 34.92 6.73 5.43
C GLY A 45 34.69 5.32 4.90
N VAL A 46 33.61 5.09 4.17
CA VAL A 46 33.28 3.81 3.52
C VAL A 46 33.05 4.04 2.04
N ASP A 47 33.60 3.18 1.21
CA ASP A 47 33.38 3.17 -0.24
C ASP A 47 32.15 2.33 -0.57
N ASP A 48 31.18 2.95 -1.25
CA ASP A 48 29.92 2.29 -1.59
C ASP A 48 30.11 1.16 -2.62
N GLY A 49 31.04 1.32 -3.57
CA GLY A 49 31.26 0.33 -4.63
C GLY A 49 31.97 -0.94 -4.14
N SER A 50 33.07 -0.78 -3.41
CA SER A 50 33.88 -1.90 -2.90
C SER A 50 33.45 -2.40 -1.52
N ARG A 51 32.62 -1.63 -0.79
CA ARG A 51 32.26 -1.88 0.61
C ARG A 51 33.44 -1.87 1.58
N GLU A 52 34.54 -1.29 1.16
CA GLU A 52 35.76 -1.17 1.98
C GLU A 52 35.65 0.01 2.95
N VAL A 53 36.10 -0.22 4.17
CA VAL A 53 36.30 0.85 5.13
C VAL A 53 37.60 1.55 4.76
N VAL A 54 37.50 2.75 4.19
CA VAL A 54 38.66 3.60 3.83
C VAL A 54 39.16 4.33 5.06
N GLY A 55 38.29 4.84 5.89
CA GLY A 55 38.52 5.63 7.08
C GLY A 55 38.77 7.11 6.78
N ILE A 56 38.65 7.94 7.82
CA ILE A 56 38.95 9.38 7.80
C ILE A 56 40.26 9.62 8.53
N PRO A 57 41.22 10.41 7.98
CA PRO A 57 42.48 10.72 8.64
C PRO A 57 42.28 11.37 10.00
N LYS A 58 43.05 10.92 11.02
CA LYS A 58 42.87 11.31 12.43
C LYS A 58 43.07 12.81 12.70
N ASP A 59 43.90 13.46 11.90
CA ASP A 59 44.22 14.88 12.00
C ASP A 59 43.08 15.82 11.58
N ILE A 60 42.16 15.36 10.73
CA ILE A 60 41.03 16.17 10.24
C ILE A 60 39.68 15.75 10.81
N VAL A 61 39.58 14.63 11.54
CA VAL A 61 38.34 14.01 12.00
C VAL A 61 37.40 15.01 12.71
N PHE A 62 37.92 15.79 13.66
CA PHE A 62 37.07 16.74 14.41
C PHE A 62 36.62 17.92 13.55
N SER A 63 37.48 18.42 12.65
CA SER A 63 37.07 19.47 11.71
C SER A 63 36.05 18.99 10.69
N GLU A 64 36.06 17.70 10.32
CA GLU A 64 35.04 17.10 9.47
C GLU A 64 33.68 16.94 10.20
N ILE A 65 33.69 16.58 11.49
CA ILE A 65 32.46 16.53 12.31
C ILE A 65 31.81 17.91 12.36
N ASP A 66 32.58 18.95 12.69
CA ASP A 66 32.08 20.33 12.77
C ASP A 66 31.50 20.79 11.42
N ALA A 67 32.22 20.50 10.34
CA ALA A 67 31.80 20.85 8.99
C ALA A 67 30.56 20.09 8.53
N ILE A 68 30.41 18.81 8.88
CA ILE A 68 29.21 18.01 8.57
C ILE A 68 28.02 18.55 9.36
N THR A 69 28.18 18.74 10.66
CA THR A 69 27.11 19.24 11.55
C THR A 69 26.60 20.61 11.11
N THR A 70 27.52 21.55 10.86
CA THR A 70 27.20 22.91 10.40
C THR A 70 26.50 22.88 9.04
N ALA A 71 27.04 22.13 8.08
CA ALA A 71 26.46 22.04 6.75
C ALA A 71 25.02 21.49 6.77
N ILE A 72 24.74 20.49 7.62
CA ILE A 72 23.39 19.92 7.75
C ILE A 72 22.45 20.93 8.37
N SER A 73 22.83 21.54 9.50
CA SER A 73 21.97 22.47 10.22
C SER A 73 21.66 23.76 9.43
N ASP A 74 22.62 24.25 8.65
CA ASP A 74 22.46 25.48 7.89
C ASP A 74 21.70 25.30 6.57
N SER A 75 21.76 24.09 5.99
CA SER A 75 21.23 23.85 4.65
C SER A 75 19.79 23.37 4.63
N CYS A 76 19.25 22.91 5.75
CA CYS A 76 17.91 22.33 5.82
C CYS A 76 16.88 23.28 6.47
N GLU A 77 15.66 23.21 5.97
CA GLU A 77 14.50 23.88 6.54
C GLU A 77 13.33 22.88 6.59
N PRO A 78 12.65 22.66 7.73
CA PRO A 78 13.08 23.05 9.08
C PRO A 78 14.50 22.56 9.42
N VAL A 79 15.10 23.16 10.46
CA VAL A 79 16.47 22.83 10.86
C VAL A 79 16.59 21.35 11.24
N VAL A 80 17.57 20.67 10.66
CA VAL A 80 17.94 19.30 11.01
C VAL A 80 19.16 19.31 11.91
N ILE A 81 19.05 18.70 13.09
CA ILE A 81 20.17 18.55 14.01
C ILE A 81 20.63 17.08 13.95
N PRO A 82 21.76 16.77 13.31
CA PRO A 82 22.28 15.43 13.25
C PRO A 82 22.94 15.04 14.59
N ASP A 83 22.89 13.75 14.94
CA ASP A 83 23.79 13.18 15.93
C ASP A 83 25.04 12.63 15.22
N VAL A 84 26.20 13.29 15.42
CA VAL A 84 27.43 12.97 14.70
C VAL A 84 28.46 12.40 15.65
N TYR A 85 28.85 11.16 15.42
CA TYR A 85 29.81 10.45 16.28
C TYR A 85 30.83 9.63 15.49
N LEU A 86 31.88 9.24 16.19
CA LEU A 86 32.99 8.45 15.66
C LEU A 86 32.81 6.98 15.99
N GLN A 87 33.23 6.15 15.06
CA GLN A 87 33.37 4.72 15.29
C GLN A 87 34.67 4.20 14.66
N SER A 88 35.37 3.29 15.34
CA SER A 88 36.54 2.61 14.80
C SER A 88 36.17 1.22 14.33
N ILE A 89 36.61 0.87 13.11
CA ILE A 89 36.45 -0.45 12.50
C ILE A 89 37.80 -0.81 11.89
N ASP A 90 38.41 -1.94 12.29
CA ASP A 90 39.69 -2.42 11.80
C ASP A 90 40.81 -1.32 11.83
N ASP A 91 40.94 -0.64 12.97
CA ASP A 91 41.88 0.47 13.20
C ASP A 91 41.66 1.73 12.34
N LYS A 92 40.61 1.75 11.51
CA LYS A 92 40.18 2.92 10.73
C LYS A 92 39.03 3.64 11.41
N THR A 93 39.04 4.97 11.38
CA THR A 93 38.00 5.79 11.99
C THR A 93 37.00 6.21 10.92
N ILE A 94 35.72 5.99 11.16
CA ILE A 94 34.60 6.48 10.34
C ILE A 94 33.78 7.51 11.12
N ILE A 95 33.10 8.40 10.41
CA ILE A 95 32.15 9.37 10.96
C ILE A 95 30.76 8.92 10.60
N ILE A 96 29.86 8.83 11.56
CA ILE A 96 28.46 8.50 11.36
C ILE A 96 27.63 9.74 11.72
N ALA A 97 26.87 10.24 10.74
CA ALA A 97 25.85 11.27 10.95
C ALA A 97 24.48 10.59 10.97
N GLU A 98 23.89 10.50 12.15
CA GLU A 98 22.56 9.93 12.36
C GLU A 98 21.52 11.04 12.26
N ILE A 99 20.56 10.84 11.35
CA ILE A 99 19.47 11.76 11.05
C ILE A 99 18.17 11.14 11.57
N SER A 100 17.53 11.77 12.53
CA SER A 100 16.25 11.34 13.04
C SER A 100 15.12 11.62 12.05
N ALA A 101 14.06 10.82 12.11
CA ALA A 101 12.80 11.14 11.44
C ALA A 101 12.26 12.48 11.94
N GLY A 102 12.04 13.39 11.01
CA GLY A 102 11.55 14.73 11.32
C GLY A 102 10.08 14.75 11.71
N LYS A 103 9.72 15.66 12.61
CA LYS A 103 8.33 15.86 13.08
C LYS A 103 7.61 17.00 12.34
N GLN A 104 8.34 17.91 11.71
CA GLN A 104 7.82 19.10 11.02
C GLN A 104 8.02 18.99 9.51
N ARG A 105 7.37 17.99 8.90
CA ARG A 105 7.48 17.74 7.46
C ARG A 105 6.61 18.73 6.67
N PRO A 106 7.03 19.10 5.45
CA PRO A 106 8.19 18.61 4.70
C PRO A 106 9.49 19.33 5.06
N TYR A 107 10.57 18.58 5.23
CA TYR A 107 11.93 19.11 5.26
C TYR A 107 12.42 19.31 3.83
N TYR A 108 13.19 20.37 3.59
CA TYR A 108 13.73 20.68 2.27
C TYR A 108 15.07 21.37 2.33
N ILE A 109 15.82 21.33 1.22
CA ILE A 109 17.06 22.08 1.08
C ILE A 109 16.71 23.57 0.93
N LYS A 110 17.13 24.39 1.89
CA LYS A 110 16.76 25.81 2.01
C LYS A 110 17.02 26.63 0.74
N SER A 111 18.16 26.40 0.09
CA SER A 111 18.55 27.11 -1.14
C SER A 111 17.69 26.79 -2.36
N LEU A 112 17.00 25.64 -2.36
CA LEU A 112 16.14 25.18 -3.45
C LEU A 112 14.64 25.49 -3.16
N GLY A 113 14.31 25.80 -1.90
CA GLY A 113 12.93 25.98 -1.46
C GLY A 113 12.13 24.67 -1.44
N ILE A 114 10.93 24.77 -0.89
CA ILE A 114 10.06 23.60 -0.64
C ILE A 114 9.73 22.79 -1.91
N LYS A 115 9.55 23.45 -3.04
CA LYS A 115 9.11 22.82 -4.30
C LYS A 115 10.17 21.90 -4.91
N ASP A 116 11.43 22.37 -4.93
CA ASP A 116 12.52 21.71 -5.63
C ASP A 116 13.54 21.10 -4.66
N GLY A 117 13.44 21.43 -3.37
CA GLY A 117 14.34 20.99 -2.30
C GLY A 117 13.81 19.86 -1.44
N THR A 118 12.56 19.42 -1.61
CA THR A 118 11.97 18.31 -0.84
C THR A 118 12.34 16.98 -1.48
N TYR A 119 12.93 16.09 -0.69
CA TYR A 119 13.36 14.74 -1.13
C TYR A 119 12.78 13.67 -0.23
N ILE A 120 12.57 12.49 -0.80
CA ILE A 120 12.17 11.25 -0.12
C ILE A 120 13.16 10.13 -0.46
N ARG A 121 13.19 9.11 0.37
CA ARG A 121 14.00 7.91 0.15
C ARG A 121 13.14 6.81 -0.48
N VAL A 122 13.56 6.31 -1.65
CA VAL A 122 12.89 5.23 -2.36
C VAL A 122 13.94 4.16 -2.66
N SER A 123 13.79 2.98 -2.04
CA SER A 123 14.68 1.82 -2.26
C SER A 123 16.17 2.16 -2.28
N GLY A 124 16.64 2.92 -1.30
CA GLY A 124 18.06 3.29 -1.20
C GLY A 124 18.49 4.50 -2.06
N THR A 125 17.58 5.16 -2.78
CA THR A 125 17.88 6.35 -3.59
C THR A 125 17.09 7.56 -3.09
N SER A 126 17.74 8.73 -2.99
CA SER A 126 17.07 10.00 -2.67
C SER A 126 16.47 10.61 -3.95
N ARG A 127 15.14 10.77 -3.99
CA ARG A 127 14.40 11.32 -5.14
C ARG A 127 13.64 12.58 -4.74
N PRO A 128 13.43 13.54 -5.66
CA PRO A 128 12.54 14.67 -5.41
C PRO A 128 11.13 14.17 -5.04
N ALA A 129 10.53 14.73 -3.99
CA ALA A 129 9.13 14.47 -3.68
C ALA A 129 8.22 15.14 -4.70
N GLY A 130 7.21 14.43 -5.19
CA GLY A 130 6.18 15.00 -6.05
C GLY A 130 5.38 16.08 -5.30
N ARG A 131 4.73 16.98 -6.07
CA ARG A 131 3.93 18.09 -5.50
C ARG A 131 2.85 17.58 -4.54
N ASP A 132 2.19 16.51 -4.89
CA ASP A 132 1.08 15.94 -4.11
C ASP A 132 1.59 15.38 -2.78
N LEU A 133 2.71 14.64 -2.80
CA LEU A 133 3.33 14.11 -1.59
C LEU A 133 3.87 15.23 -0.68
N THR A 134 4.45 16.27 -1.27
CA THR A 134 4.88 17.46 -0.52
C THR A 134 3.71 18.15 0.16
N ALA A 135 2.58 18.29 -0.53
CA ALA A 135 1.34 18.85 0.04
C ALA A 135 0.77 17.95 1.15
N GLU A 136 0.79 16.64 0.99
CA GLU A 136 0.37 15.70 2.04
C GLU A 136 1.22 15.81 3.31
N MET A 137 2.54 15.92 3.16
CA MET A 137 3.46 16.15 4.28
C MET A 137 3.15 17.45 5.02
N TYR A 138 2.82 18.51 4.30
CA TYR A 138 2.45 19.81 4.87
C TYR A 138 1.15 19.72 5.69
N TYR A 139 0.10 19.08 5.15
CA TYR A 139 -1.13 18.86 5.91
C TYR A 139 -0.91 17.98 7.14
N GLU A 140 -0.04 16.99 7.04
CA GLU A 140 0.28 16.12 8.16
C GLU A 140 0.95 16.85 9.31
N ASP A 141 1.90 17.74 9.02
CA ASP A 141 2.60 18.56 10.02
C ASP A 141 1.63 19.46 10.80
N GLU A 142 0.66 20.05 10.12
CA GLU A 142 -0.40 20.84 10.75
C GLU A 142 -1.43 19.99 11.53
N GLY A 143 -1.24 18.67 11.61
CA GLY A 143 -2.20 17.74 12.21
C GLY A 143 -3.50 17.61 11.41
N ARG A 144 -3.51 18.10 10.18
CA ARG A 144 -4.63 18.09 9.23
C ARG A 144 -4.52 16.94 8.24
N SER A 145 -5.51 16.79 7.41
CA SER A 145 -5.53 15.92 6.23
C SER A 145 -6.28 16.65 5.11
N TYR A 146 -5.98 16.29 3.86
CA TYR A 146 -6.56 16.98 2.70
C TYR A 146 -8.10 16.91 2.68
N ASP A 147 -8.68 15.84 3.17
CA ASP A 147 -10.13 15.68 3.29
C ASP A 147 -10.77 16.65 4.30
N LYS A 148 -10.00 17.28 5.21
CA LYS A 148 -10.49 18.32 6.15
C LYS A 148 -10.39 19.75 5.62
N VAL A 149 -9.88 19.95 4.41
CA VAL A 149 -9.79 21.29 3.81
C VAL A 149 -11.19 21.81 3.48
N ILE A 150 -11.47 23.02 3.95
CA ILE A 150 -12.76 23.68 3.78
C ILE A 150 -13.01 24.08 2.32
N ARG A 151 -14.20 23.83 1.81
CA ARG A 151 -14.66 24.22 0.47
C ARG A 151 -15.55 25.47 0.58
N LYS A 152 -14.90 26.62 0.69
CA LYS A 152 -15.58 27.94 0.78
C LYS A 152 -16.38 28.29 -0.49
N ASP A 153 -16.10 27.60 -1.59
CA ASP A 153 -16.80 27.70 -2.87
C ASP A 153 -18.15 26.95 -2.89
N LEU A 154 -18.41 26.13 -1.88
CA LEU A 154 -19.63 25.35 -1.74
C LEU A 154 -20.39 25.74 -0.47
N THR A 155 -21.71 25.61 -0.54
CA THR A 155 -22.62 25.77 0.61
C THR A 155 -23.31 24.44 0.87
N VAL A 156 -23.77 24.24 2.09
CA VAL A 156 -24.55 23.07 2.51
C VAL A 156 -25.72 23.53 3.38
N THR A 157 -26.92 23.01 3.11
CA THR A 157 -28.12 23.35 3.89
C THR A 157 -28.27 22.43 5.08
N ASP A 158 -29.10 22.83 6.07
CA ASP A 158 -29.39 21.97 7.23
C ASP A 158 -30.15 20.72 6.83
N GLU A 159 -30.95 20.76 5.74
CA GLU A 159 -31.63 19.62 5.18
C GLU A 159 -30.64 18.61 4.56
N GLU A 160 -29.65 19.07 3.80
CA GLU A 160 -28.58 18.21 3.24
C GLU A 160 -27.76 17.55 4.36
N ILE A 161 -27.48 18.30 5.44
CA ILE A 161 -26.78 17.77 6.62
C ILE A 161 -27.63 16.68 7.31
N ALA A 162 -28.91 16.94 7.51
CA ALA A 162 -29.83 15.98 8.14
C ALA A 162 -29.97 14.70 7.31
N GLU A 163 -30.06 14.84 5.98
CA GLU A 163 -30.14 13.70 5.05
C GLU A 163 -28.86 12.85 5.11
N LEU A 164 -27.66 13.49 5.10
CA LEU A 164 -26.41 12.75 5.27
C LEU A 164 -26.37 11.99 6.60
N CYS A 165 -26.74 12.63 7.70
CA CYS A 165 -26.78 12.01 9.02
C CYS A 165 -27.72 10.80 9.05
N HIS A 166 -28.87 10.91 8.39
CA HIS A 166 -29.84 9.81 8.27
C HIS A 166 -29.27 8.64 7.47
N GLN A 167 -28.76 8.88 6.27
CA GLN A 167 -28.15 7.86 5.42
C GLN A 167 -26.98 7.15 6.12
N MET A 168 -26.09 7.89 6.78
CA MET A 168 -25.00 7.29 7.53
C MET A 168 -25.48 6.37 8.64
N LYS A 169 -26.56 6.72 9.34
CA LYS A 169 -27.19 5.87 10.37
C LYS A 169 -27.77 4.60 9.76
N GLU A 170 -28.49 4.71 8.65
CA GLU A 170 -29.03 3.53 7.95
C GLU A 170 -27.92 2.55 7.57
N VAL A 171 -26.79 3.08 7.00
CA VAL A 171 -25.62 2.25 6.66
C VAL A 171 -24.99 1.62 7.90
N ALA A 172 -24.86 2.38 9.00
CA ALA A 172 -24.31 1.86 10.25
C ALA A 172 -25.16 0.72 10.83
N VAL A 173 -26.48 0.86 10.78
CA VAL A 173 -27.44 -0.17 11.24
C VAL A 173 -27.38 -1.40 10.34
N ALA A 174 -27.32 -1.21 9.01
CA ALA A 174 -27.19 -2.31 8.04
C ALA A 174 -25.91 -3.13 8.21
N ASN A 175 -24.81 -2.47 8.60
CA ASN A 175 -23.50 -3.11 8.82
C ASN A 175 -23.30 -3.59 10.27
N ALA A 176 -24.28 -3.47 11.16
CA ALA A 176 -24.16 -3.94 12.53
C ALA A 176 -24.04 -5.48 12.60
N LYS A 177 -23.07 -5.98 13.37
CA LYS A 177 -22.80 -7.43 13.53
C LYS A 177 -23.91 -8.18 14.30
N SER A 178 -24.75 -7.44 15.04
CA SER A 178 -25.87 -8.01 15.78
C SER A 178 -26.99 -6.98 15.96
N LYS A 179 -28.22 -7.47 16.22
CA LYS A 179 -29.36 -6.62 16.53
C LYS A 179 -29.14 -5.73 17.77
N ALA A 180 -28.48 -6.27 18.79
CA ALA A 180 -28.11 -5.50 19.98
C ALA A 180 -27.14 -4.34 19.64
N GLN A 181 -26.17 -4.55 18.75
CA GLN A 181 -25.29 -3.50 18.28
C GLN A 181 -26.07 -2.43 17.48
N ALA A 182 -26.96 -2.85 16.59
CA ALA A 182 -27.79 -1.92 15.81
C ALA A 182 -28.62 -0.97 16.70
N GLU A 183 -29.17 -1.47 17.80
CA GLU A 183 -29.96 -0.71 18.76
C GLU A 183 -29.11 0.31 19.58
N THR A 184 -27.80 0.15 19.65
CA THR A 184 -26.88 1.06 20.36
C THR A 184 -26.32 2.19 19.49
N ILE A 185 -26.56 2.18 18.17
CA ILE A 185 -26.06 3.19 17.24
C ILE A 185 -26.76 4.53 17.49
N ARG A 186 -25.97 5.52 17.91
CA ARG A 186 -26.46 6.88 18.17
C ARG A 186 -26.60 7.67 16.88
N ASP A 187 -27.47 8.68 16.89
CA ASP A 187 -27.59 9.61 15.78
C ASP A 187 -26.32 10.44 15.60
N VAL A 188 -25.92 10.63 14.35
CA VAL A 188 -24.93 11.63 13.98
C VAL A 188 -25.62 13.00 13.93
N THR A 189 -24.96 14.01 14.41
CA THR A 189 -25.42 15.38 14.40
C THR A 189 -24.46 16.29 13.65
N LYS A 190 -24.93 17.50 13.28
CA LYS A 190 -24.08 18.53 12.68
C LYS A 190 -22.78 18.75 13.47
N ASN A 191 -22.87 18.81 14.81
CA ASN A 191 -21.69 18.98 15.68
C ASN A 191 -20.71 17.80 15.59
N VAL A 192 -21.22 16.60 15.40
CA VAL A 192 -20.38 15.42 15.19
C VAL A 192 -19.66 15.51 13.84
N LEU A 193 -20.35 15.89 12.76
CA LEU A 193 -19.74 16.11 11.44
C LEU A 193 -18.66 17.22 11.49
N LEU A 194 -18.88 18.30 12.24
CA LEU A 194 -17.87 19.33 12.50
C LEU A 194 -16.66 18.74 13.23
N SER A 195 -16.88 17.96 14.28
CA SER A 195 -15.78 17.36 15.06
C SER A 195 -14.95 16.36 14.23
N TRP A 196 -15.54 15.67 13.29
CA TRP A 196 -14.85 14.74 12.37
C TRP A 196 -14.13 15.47 11.25
N GLY A 197 -14.50 16.73 10.98
CA GLY A 197 -13.93 17.52 9.88
C GLY A 197 -14.59 17.25 8.53
N LEU A 198 -15.84 16.75 8.51
CA LEU A 198 -16.66 16.69 7.29
C LEU A 198 -17.34 18.05 7.01
N LEU A 199 -17.58 18.80 8.05
CA LEU A 199 -18.00 20.20 7.99
C LEU A 199 -16.95 21.06 8.69
N ALA A 200 -16.86 22.32 8.32
CA ALA A 200 -16.00 23.30 8.99
C ALA A 200 -16.71 24.65 9.10
N GLU A 201 -16.43 25.38 10.17
CA GLU A 201 -16.90 26.73 10.39
C GLU A 201 -15.86 27.71 9.86
N ALA A 202 -16.29 28.67 9.03
CA ALA A 202 -15.45 29.74 8.54
C ALA A 202 -15.35 30.89 9.56
N GLU A 203 -14.45 31.84 9.33
CA GLU A 203 -14.21 32.97 10.24
C GLU A 203 -15.43 33.87 10.48
N ASP A 204 -16.36 33.88 9.53
CA ASP A 204 -17.64 34.62 9.61
C ASP A 204 -18.77 33.83 10.31
N GLY A 205 -18.47 32.64 10.82
CA GLY A 205 -19.43 31.76 11.47
C GLY A 205 -20.28 30.93 10.51
N SER A 206 -20.07 31.02 9.19
CA SER A 206 -20.77 30.20 8.20
C SER A 206 -20.23 28.76 8.19
N ILE A 207 -21.12 27.79 8.01
CA ILE A 207 -20.76 26.37 7.91
C ILE A 207 -20.60 25.99 6.45
N HIS A 208 -19.45 25.41 6.13
CA HIS A 208 -19.12 24.93 4.82
C HIS A 208 -18.78 23.44 4.83
N PRO A 209 -19.00 22.71 3.71
CA PRO A 209 -18.49 21.36 3.56
C PRO A 209 -16.97 21.40 3.43
N THR A 210 -16.34 20.27 3.79
CA THR A 210 -14.92 20.03 3.50
C THR A 210 -14.78 19.14 2.27
N ASN A 211 -13.54 18.93 1.80
CA ASN A 211 -13.28 17.92 0.77
C ASN A 211 -13.81 16.55 1.17
N GLY A 212 -13.67 16.14 2.45
CA GLY A 212 -14.19 14.87 2.95
C GLY A 212 -15.70 14.72 2.79
N TYR A 213 -16.47 15.77 3.02
CA TYR A 213 -17.91 15.80 2.74
C TYR A 213 -18.20 15.57 1.25
N VAL A 214 -17.46 16.30 0.39
CA VAL A 214 -17.62 16.22 -1.06
C VAL A 214 -17.27 14.83 -1.57
N PHE A 215 -16.16 14.26 -1.11
CA PHE A 215 -15.73 12.90 -1.49
C PHE A 215 -16.68 11.83 -0.94
N LEU A 216 -17.08 11.93 0.32
CA LEU A 216 -17.96 10.97 0.96
C LEU A 216 -19.28 10.81 0.19
N LEU A 217 -19.86 11.92 -0.30
CA LEU A 217 -21.08 11.93 -1.08
C LEU A 217 -20.88 11.69 -2.59
N GLY A 218 -19.61 11.60 -3.05
CA GLY A 218 -19.32 11.47 -4.48
C GLY A 218 -19.71 12.68 -5.31
N LYS A 219 -19.74 13.88 -4.70
CA LYS A 219 -20.07 15.14 -5.38
C LYS A 219 -18.93 15.64 -6.29
N ASP A 220 -17.71 15.10 -6.15
CA ASP A 220 -16.64 15.25 -7.12
C ASP A 220 -16.72 14.08 -8.12
N GLU A 221 -17.31 14.37 -9.27
CA GLU A 221 -17.60 13.33 -10.29
C GLU A 221 -16.35 12.67 -10.88
N PHE A 222 -15.16 13.25 -10.70
CA PHE A 222 -13.93 12.69 -11.21
C PHE A 222 -13.14 11.94 -10.14
N LEU A 223 -12.85 12.58 -9.01
CA LEU A 223 -11.99 12.02 -7.97
C LEU A 223 -12.66 10.96 -7.10
N SER A 224 -13.99 11.10 -6.90
CA SER A 224 -14.76 10.21 -6.03
C SER A 224 -15.39 9.06 -6.81
N GLN A 225 -14.66 8.41 -7.74
CA GLN A 225 -15.18 7.30 -8.54
C GLN A 225 -14.31 6.07 -8.40
N ILE A 226 -14.99 4.90 -8.35
CA ILE A 226 -14.35 3.58 -8.45
C ILE A 226 -14.60 3.01 -9.85
N GLN A 227 -13.52 2.76 -10.58
CA GLN A 227 -13.55 2.11 -11.89
C GLN A 227 -13.29 0.62 -11.74
N CYS A 228 -14.19 -0.20 -12.27
CA CYS A 228 -14.05 -1.65 -12.31
C CYS A 228 -13.93 -2.12 -13.76
N GLY A 229 -13.01 -3.03 -14.03
CA GLY A 229 -12.80 -3.63 -15.33
C GLY A 229 -12.52 -5.13 -15.23
N MET A 230 -13.11 -5.92 -16.13
CA MET A 230 -12.74 -7.32 -16.35
C MET A 230 -12.03 -7.44 -17.70
N PHE A 231 -10.90 -8.11 -17.71
CA PHE A 231 -10.02 -8.23 -18.87
C PHE A 231 -9.85 -9.71 -19.24
N LYS A 232 -9.69 -9.96 -20.53
CA LYS A 232 -9.29 -11.27 -21.05
C LYS A 232 -7.77 -11.41 -20.99
N GLY A 233 -7.28 -12.52 -20.44
CA GLY A 233 -5.86 -12.76 -20.27
C GLY A 233 -5.28 -12.03 -19.06
N THR A 234 -3.99 -11.69 -19.12
CA THR A 234 -3.21 -11.13 -18.03
C THR A 234 -2.86 -9.65 -18.23
N THR A 235 -3.40 -9.03 -19.28
CA THR A 235 -3.13 -7.63 -19.66
C THR A 235 -4.41 -6.86 -19.86
N ARG A 236 -4.32 -5.51 -19.86
CA ARG A 236 -5.46 -4.61 -20.10
C ARG A 236 -5.85 -4.45 -21.58
N ALA A 237 -5.39 -5.35 -22.47
CA ALA A 237 -5.58 -5.22 -23.91
C ALA A 237 -7.02 -5.44 -24.36
N VAL A 238 -7.76 -6.34 -23.73
CA VAL A 238 -9.12 -6.72 -24.12
C VAL A 238 -10.06 -6.63 -22.93
N PHE A 239 -11.01 -5.69 -22.98
CA PHE A 239 -12.08 -5.58 -21.99
C PHE A 239 -13.18 -6.62 -22.25
N ILE A 240 -13.66 -7.26 -21.18
CA ILE A 240 -14.85 -8.11 -21.18
C ILE A 240 -16.04 -7.33 -20.61
N ASP A 241 -15.85 -6.65 -19.47
CA ASP A 241 -16.84 -5.76 -18.84
C ASP A 241 -16.15 -4.56 -18.21
N LYS A 242 -16.84 -3.43 -18.18
CA LYS A 242 -16.37 -2.17 -17.58
C LYS A 242 -17.54 -1.50 -16.86
N ARG A 243 -17.29 -1.04 -15.63
CA ARG A 243 -18.23 -0.24 -14.83
C ARG A 243 -17.51 0.93 -14.19
N GLU A 244 -18.21 2.04 -14.07
CA GLU A 244 -17.78 3.21 -13.32
C GLU A 244 -18.88 3.52 -12.31
N TYR A 245 -18.50 3.58 -11.04
CA TYR A 245 -19.44 3.82 -9.96
C TYR A 245 -19.24 5.24 -9.43
N SER A 246 -20.36 5.94 -9.17
CA SER A 246 -20.42 7.31 -8.68
C SER A 246 -21.45 7.42 -7.55
N GLY A 247 -21.54 8.60 -6.93
CA GLY A 247 -22.39 8.82 -5.77
C GLY A 247 -21.69 8.49 -4.45
N PRO A 248 -22.40 8.24 -3.36
CA PRO A 248 -21.81 8.05 -2.04
C PRO A 248 -20.80 6.92 -2.00
N LEU A 249 -19.62 7.15 -1.40
CA LEU A 249 -18.49 6.19 -1.39
C LEU A 249 -18.88 4.83 -0.79
N TRP A 250 -19.71 4.81 0.26
CA TRP A 250 -20.17 3.54 0.84
C TRP A 250 -20.95 2.68 -0.15
N LYS A 251 -21.73 3.31 -1.04
CA LYS A 251 -22.46 2.61 -2.10
C LYS A 251 -21.51 2.14 -3.20
N GLN A 252 -20.58 2.97 -3.60
CA GLN A 252 -19.56 2.61 -4.60
C GLN A 252 -18.71 1.41 -4.16
N ILE A 253 -18.36 1.35 -2.87
CA ILE A 253 -17.63 0.21 -2.27
C ILE A 253 -18.46 -1.08 -2.43
N ASP A 254 -19.74 -1.01 -2.09
CA ASP A 254 -20.65 -2.16 -2.21
C ASP A 254 -20.86 -2.58 -3.68
N ASP A 255 -21.06 -1.62 -4.58
CA ASP A 255 -21.22 -1.87 -6.01
C ASP A 255 -19.96 -2.48 -6.63
N ALA A 256 -18.76 -1.99 -6.28
CA ALA A 256 -17.47 -2.55 -6.71
C ALA A 256 -17.25 -3.96 -6.15
N PHE A 257 -17.60 -4.20 -4.89
CA PHE A 257 -17.57 -5.52 -4.27
C PHE A 257 -18.48 -6.50 -5.00
N GLN A 258 -19.73 -6.11 -5.29
CA GLN A 258 -20.67 -6.92 -6.05
C GLN A 258 -20.20 -7.17 -7.49
N PHE A 259 -19.54 -6.19 -8.13
CA PHE A 259 -18.91 -6.39 -9.43
C PHE A 259 -17.88 -7.50 -9.37
N ILE A 260 -16.99 -7.49 -8.37
CA ILE A 260 -15.97 -8.53 -8.21
C ILE A 260 -16.62 -9.89 -8.00
N LEU A 261 -17.58 -10.01 -7.07
CA LEU A 261 -18.21 -11.29 -6.77
C LEU A 261 -18.96 -11.91 -7.96
N ARG A 262 -19.52 -11.09 -8.86
CA ARG A 262 -20.16 -11.58 -10.08
C ARG A 262 -19.17 -12.06 -11.14
N ASN A 263 -17.92 -11.61 -11.09
CA ASN A 263 -16.90 -11.84 -12.12
C ASN A 263 -15.77 -12.77 -11.67
N ILE A 264 -15.79 -13.27 -10.42
CA ILE A 264 -14.89 -14.30 -9.93
C ILE A 264 -15.65 -15.63 -9.80
N HIS A 265 -14.91 -16.75 -9.78
CA HIS A 265 -15.52 -18.07 -9.73
C HIS A 265 -16.13 -18.36 -8.34
N LEU A 266 -17.34 -18.87 -8.36
CA LEU A 266 -18.00 -19.48 -7.21
C LEU A 266 -17.89 -20.99 -7.34
N GLY A 267 -17.00 -21.61 -6.56
CA GLY A 267 -16.84 -23.04 -6.46
C GLY A 267 -17.69 -23.65 -5.36
N ALA A 268 -17.61 -24.97 -5.20
CA ALA A 268 -18.25 -25.68 -4.11
C ALA A 268 -17.24 -26.58 -3.40
N ARG A 269 -17.22 -26.54 -2.07
CA ARG A 269 -16.44 -27.44 -1.21
C ARG A 269 -17.40 -28.36 -0.48
N LEU A 270 -17.07 -29.63 -0.40
CA LEU A 270 -17.80 -30.58 0.42
C LEU A 270 -17.23 -30.57 1.84
N GLU A 271 -18.05 -30.17 2.81
CA GLU A 271 -17.73 -30.28 4.23
C GLU A 271 -18.63 -31.39 4.84
N GLY A 272 -18.10 -32.61 4.88
CA GLY A 272 -18.88 -33.79 5.22
C GLY A 272 -19.92 -34.08 4.13
N ILE A 273 -21.22 -34.11 4.53
CA ILE A 273 -22.37 -34.34 3.61
C ILE A 273 -22.93 -33.02 3.03
N TYR A 274 -22.43 -31.86 3.46
CA TYR A 274 -22.93 -30.55 3.03
C TYR A 274 -22.05 -29.93 1.97
N ARG A 275 -22.69 -29.40 0.93
CA ARG A 275 -22.05 -28.54 -0.07
C ARG A 275 -22.05 -27.11 0.45
N LYS A 276 -20.87 -26.49 0.49
CA LYS A 276 -20.69 -25.08 0.82
C LYS A 276 -20.15 -24.36 -0.40
N ASP A 277 -20.89 -23.37 -0.86
CA ASP A 277 -20.44 -22.52 -1.95
C ASP A 277 -19.35 -21.58 -1.43
N ILE A 278 -18.18 -21.55 -2.08
CA ILE A 278 -17.00 -20.78 -1.68
C ILE A 278 -16.49 -20.05 -2.90
N TYR A 279 -16.31 -18.73 -2.77
CA TYR A 279 -15.62 -17.95 -3.79
C TYR A 279 -14.15 -18.37 -3.88
N GLU A 280 -13.55 -18.23 -5.06
CA GLU A 280 -12.13 -18.56 -5.30
C GLU A 280 -11.15 -17.59 -4.58
N LEU A 281 -11.59 -16.38 -4.23
CA LEU A 281 -10.89 -15.41 -3.40
C LEU A 281 -11.72 -15.09 -2.16
N PRO A 282 -11.11 -14.79 -1.00
CA PRO A 282 -11.82 -14.52 0.25
C PRO A 282 -12.63 -13.22 0.17
N PRO A 283 -14.00 -13.26 0.26
CA PRO A 283 -14.85 -12.06 0.07
C PRO A 283 -14.59 -10.96 1.10
N ASP A 284 -14.40 -11.32 2.38
CA ASP A 284 -14.18 -10.34 3.44
C ASP A 284 -12.88 -9.56 3.21
N SER A 285 -11.83 -10.24 2.73
CA SER A 285 -10.57 -9.61 2.37
C SER A 285 -10.72 -8.68 1.16
N ILE A 286 -11.49 -9.07 0.15
CA ILE A 286 -11.76 -8.21 -1.01
C ILE A 286 -12.46 -6.92 -0.56
N ARG A 287 -13.51 -7.04 0.27
CA ARG A 287 -14.25 -5.88 0.78
C ARG A 287 -13.34 -4.94 1.58
N GLU A 288 -12.53 -5.48 2.47
CA GLU A 288 -11.55 -4.73 3.25
C GLU A 288 -10.53 -3.99 2.35
N LEU A 289 -10.05 -4.63 1.28
CA LEU A 289 -9.11 -4.00 0.35
C LEU A 289 -9.73 -2.84 -0.43
N ILE A 290 -11.01 -2.93 -0.84
CA ILE A 290 -11.70 -1.82 -1.50
C ILE A 290 -11.84 -0.65 -0.53
N ILE A 291 -12.22 -0.91 0.71
CA ILE A 291 -12.35 0.11 1.76
C ILE A 291 -10.99 0.76 2.01
N ASN A 292 -9.93 -0.03 2.16
CA ASN A 292 -8.56 0.47 2.36
C ASN A 292 -8.07 1.32 1.17
N ALA A 293 -8.43 0.95 -0.06
CA ALA A 293 -8.12 1.73 -1.25
C ALA A 293 -8.79 3.12 -1.21
N VAL A 294 -10.02 3.22 -0.73
CA VAL A 294 -10.74 4.50 -0.53
C VAL A 294 -10.13 5.30 0.60
N MET A 295 -9.88 4.67 1.75
CA MET A 295 -9.35 5.31 2.95
C MET A 295 -7.96 5.92 2.75
N ASN A 296 -7.14 5.28 1.92
CA ASN A 296 -5.76 5.69 1.65
C ASN A 296 -5.59 6.35 0.29
N CYS A 297 -6.70 6.62 -0.43
CA CYS A 297 -6.65 7.34 -1.70
C CYS A 297 -6.09 8.75 -1.52
N SER A 298 -5.11 9.13 -2.34
CA SER A 298 -4.66 10.51 -2.47
C SER A 298 -5.57 11.24 -3.43
N PHE A 299 -6.55 11.98 -2.90
CA PHE A 299 -7.44 12.81 -3.69
C PHE A 299 -6.75 14.09 -4.23
N LEU A 300 -5.48 14.34 -3.89
CA LEU A 300 -4.63 15.34 -4.53
C LEU A 300 -4.24 14.92 -5.94
N GLN A 301 -4.16 13.61 -6.20
CA GLN A 301 -3.83 13.09 -7.52
C GLN A 301 -5.08 13.04 -8.39
N ASN A 302 -4.94 13.53 -9.62
CA ASN A 302 -6.02 13.50 -10.59
C ASN A 302 -6.18 12.08 -11.19
N SER A 303 -6.50 11.12 -10.36
CA SER A 303 -6.65 9.70 -10.70
C SER A 303 -7.74 9.05 -9.88
N ARG A 304 -8.24 7.90 -10.34
CA ARG A 304 -9.35 7.16 -9.73
C ARG A 304 -8.89 5.85 -9.13
N ILE A 305 -9.64 5.34 -8.17
CA ILE A 305 -9.46 3.98 -7.67
C ILE A 305 -9.84 2.99 -8.78
N GLN A 306 -9.00 2.01 -9.02
CA GLN A 306 -9.19 1.01 -10.07
C GLN A 306 -9.24 -0.40 -9.49
N VAL A 307 -10.25 -1.15 -9.90
CA VAL A 307 -10.40 -2.59 -9.66
C VAL A 307 -10.31 -3.28 -11.01
N ALA A 308 -9.35 -4.18 -11.18
CA ALA A 308 -9.13 -4.89 -12.44
C ALA A 308 -9.09 -6.41 -12.20
N ILE A 309 -9.94 -7.15 -12.89
CA ILE A 309 -10.04 -8.61 -12.82
C ILE A 309 -9.40 -9.17 -14.09
N TYR A 310 -8.40 -10.05 -13.90
CA TYR A 310 -7.72 -10.79 -14.97
C TYR A 310 -7.96 -12.30 -14.81
N ASP A 311 -7.53 -13.07 -15.78
CA ASP A 311 -7.66 -14.53 -15.71
C ASP A 311 -6.84 -15.14 -14.56
N ASP A 312 -5.72 -14.48 -14.17
CA ASP A 312 -4.79 -14.95 -13.13
C ASP A 312 -4.86 -14.20 -11.80
N ARG A 313 -5.50 -13.04 -11.73
CA ARG A 313 -5.50 -12.20 -10.52
C ARG A 313 -6.60 -11.15 -10.48
N LEU A 314 -6.83 -10.64 -9.28
CA LEU A 314 -7.57 -9.40 -9.00
C LEU A 314 -6.56 -8.32 -8.59
N GLU A 315 -6.57 -7.16 -9.25
CA GLU A 315 -5.80 -5.96 -8.88
C GLU A 315 -6.71 -4.90 -8.28
N ILE A 316 -6.32 -4.32 -7.16
CA ILE A 316 -6.93 -3.11 -6.60
C ILE A 316 -5.85 -2.06 -6.49
N THR A 317 -6.03 -0.93 -7.18
CA THR A 317 -5.07 0.18 -7.22
C THR A 317 -5.72 1.45 -6.73
N SER A 318 -5.14 2.09 -5.73
CA SER A 318 -5.53 3.43 -5.27
C SER A 318 -4.48 4.47 -5.64
N PRO A 319 -4.87 5.71 -5.98
CA PRO A 319 -3.96 6.84 -6.11
C PRO A 319 -3.21 7.11 -4.80
N GLY A 320 -1.93 7.50 -4.90
CA GLY A 320 -1.04 7.74 -3.78
C GLY A 320 -0.28 6.49 -3.33
N GLY A 321 1.05 6.60 -3.20
CA GLY A 321 1.91 5.58 -2.62
C GLY A 321 1.72 5.45 -1.10
N LEU A 322 2.60 4.73 -0.44
CA LEU A 322 2.61 4.63 1.02
C LEU A 322 2.84 6.00 1.66
N MET A 323 2.17 6.25 2.76
CA MET A 323 2.38 7.47 3.55
C MET A 323 3.82 7.51 4.11
N PRO A 324 4.44 8.69 4.22
CA PRO A 324 5.78 8.82 4.80
C PRO A 324 5.89 8.13 6.16
N GLY A 325 6.92 7.29 6.33
CA GLY A 325 7.16 6.51 7.54
C GLY A 325 6.39 5.18 7.61
N VAL A 326 5.65 4.80 6.56
CA VAL A 326 5.06 3.48 6.40
C VAL A 326 5.89 2.68 5.41
N THR A 327 6.31 1.48 5.79
CA THR A 327 6.97 0.52 4.90
C THR A 327 6.07 -0.68 4.65
N LEU A 328 6.35 -1.43 3.59
CA LEU A 328 5.61 -2.67 3.28
C LEU A 328 5.68 -3.67 4.44
N ASP A 329 6.82 -3.77 5.12
CA ASP A 329 6.99 -4.70 6.22
C ASP A 329 6.16 -4.29 7.44
N LYS A 330 6.21 -3.00 7.82
CA LYS A 330 5.37 -2.46 8.90
C LYS A 330 3.88 -2.61 8.59
N MET A 331 3.49 -2.40 7.33
CA MET A 331 2.11 -2.59 6.90
C MET A 331 1.66 -4.05 7.07
N LYS A 332 2.50 -5.03 6.71
CA LYS A 332 2.22 -6.46 6.92
C LYS A 332 2.11 -6.83 8.40
N GLU A 333 2.80 -6.12 9.27
CA GLU A 333 2.71 -6.26 10.74
C GLU A 333 1.46 -5.58 11.33
N GLY A 334 0.65 -4.89 10.50
CA GLY A 334 -0.57 -4.21 10.92
C GLY A 334 -0.40 -2.72 11.24
N TYR A 335 0.78 -2.14 11.01
CA TYR A 335 0.95 -0.69 11.14
C TYR A 335 0.22 0.02 9.99
N SER A 336 -0.68 0.93 10.33
CA SER A 336 -1.39 1.73 9.35
C SER A 336 -1.34 3.21 9.70
N LYS A 337 -1.29 4.06 8.68
CA LYS A 337 -1.38 5.50 8.79
C LYS A 337 -2.51 5.97 7.88
N ILE A 338 -3.47 6.63 8.47
CA ILE A 338 -4.70 7.03 7.76
C ILE A 338 -4.44 8.35 7.03
N ARG A 339 -4.63 8.37 5.70
CA ARG A 339 -4.52 9.57 4.88
C ARG A 339 -5.75 10.46 5.01
N ASN A 340 -6.95 9.90 4.94
CA ASN A 340 -8.21 10.63 4.94
C ASN A 340 -8.92 10.49 6.30
N ARG A 341 -8.57 11.37 7.25
CA ARG A 341 -9.03 11.26 8.64
C ARG A 341 -10.52 11.56 8.81
N ALA A 342 -11.08 12.51 8.05
CA ALA A 342 -12.51 12.80 8.11
C ALA A 342 -13.34 11.62 7.56
N LEU A 343 -12.93 11.04 6.43
CA LEU A 343 -13.55 9.83 5.88
C LEU A 343 -13.45 8.65 6.86
N ALA A 344 -12.31 8.51 7.57
CA ALA A 344 -12.11 7.44 8.55
C ALA A 344 -13.15 7.50 9.67
N HIS A 345 -13.46 8.66 10.20
CA HIS A 345 -14.48 8.82 11.21
C HIS A 345 -15.86 8.40 10.69
N ALA A 346 -16.22 8.83 9.47
CA ALA A 346 -17.47 8.44 8.84
C ALA A 346 -17.58 6.93 8.63
N PHE A 347 -16.51 6.30 8.10
CA PHE A 347 -16.49 4.86 7.83
C PHE A 347 -16.49 4.02 9.11
N SER A 348 -15.81 4.48 10.16
CA SER A 348 -15.84 3.85 11.48
C SER A 348 -17.24 3.88 12.07
N TYR A 349 -17.93 5.03 12.00
CA TYR A 349 -19.31 5.14 12.44
C TYR A 349 -20.26 4.21 11.66
N MET A 350 -20.10 4.13 10.34
CA MET A 350 -20.88 3.27 9.46
C MET A 350 -20.53 1.78 9.60
N ASN A 351 -19.67 1.37 10.53
CA ASN A 351 -19.18 0.00 10.72
C ASN A 351 -18.55 -0.58 9.43
N LEU A 352 -17.92 0.25 8.61
CA LEU A 352 -17.21 -0.17 7.39
C LEU A 352 -15.77 -0.59 7.68
N ILE A 353 -15.14 -0.02 8.69
CA ILE A 353 -13.75 -0.30 9.08
C ILE A 353 -13.63 -0.80 10.52
N GLU A 354 -12.62 -1.65 10.76
CA GLU A 354 -12.19 -2.04 12.10
C GLU A 354 -11.00 -1.18 12.57
N ALA A 355 -11.02 -0.72 13.82
CA ALA A 355 -10.11 0.33 14.33
C ALA A 355 -8.65 -0.11 14.62
N TRP A 356 -8.26 -1.38 14.37
CA TRP A 356 -7.03 -1.97 14.94
C TRP A 356 -5.93 -2.33 13.95
N GLY A 357 -5.99 -1.90 12.68
CA GLY A 357 -4.95 -2.25 11.69
C GLY A 357 -4.86 -3.74 11.35
N SER A 358 -5.90 -4.52 11.67
CA SER A 358 -5.92 -5.98 11.48
C SER A 358 -6.19 -6.42 10.05
N GLY A 359 -6.55 -5.51 9.12
CA GLY A 359 -7.00 -5.86 7.77
C GLY A 359 -5.95 -6.61 6.95
N ILE A 360 -4.72 -6.11 6.87
CA ILE A 360 -3.64 -6.78 6.10
C ILE A 360 -3.18 -8.10 6.72
N PRO A 361 -2.94 -8.21 8.05
CA PRO A 361 -2.69 -9.51 8.68
C PRO A 361 -3.79 -10.54 8.42
N LYS A 362 -5.07 -10.17 8.56
CA LYS A 362 -6.21 -11.04 8.26
C LYS A 362 -6.27 -11.45 6.78
N LEU A 363 -5.96 -10.54 5.87
CA LEU A 363 -5.85 -10.86 4.44
C LEU A 363 -4.80 -11.96 4.20
N LEU A 364 -3.58 -11.81 4.76
CA LEU A 364 -2.51 -12.80 4.60
C LEU A 364 -2.94 -14.18 5.14
N GLU A 365 -3.59 -14.21 6.30
CA GLU A 365 -4.13 -15.44 6.89
C GLU A 365 -5.22 -16.07 6.01
N SER A 366 -6.22 -15.28 5.59
CA SER A 366 -7.30 -15.77 4.72
C SER A 366 -6.80 -16.31 3.38
N MET A 367 -5.80 -15.68 2.76
CA MET A 367 -5.21 -16.20 1.52
C MET A 367 -4.57 -17.57 1.73
N ARG A 368 -3.88 -17.77 2.87
CA ARG A 368 -3.27 -19.07 3.22
C ARG A 368 -4.33 -20.15 3.51
N GLU A 369 -5.42 -19.80 4.22
CA GLU A 369 -6.55 -20.69 4.47
C GLU A 369 -7.23 -21.14 3.17
N TYR A 370 -7.29 -20.27 2.16
CA TYR A 370 -7.79 -20.57 0.83
C TYR A 370 -6.78 -21.36 -0.03
N GLY A 371 -5.57 -21.61 0.48
CA GLY A 371 -4.48 -22.27 -0.25
C GLY A 371 -4.01 -21.47 -1.47
N LEU A 372 -4.04 -20.14 -1.35
CA LEU A 372 -3.59 -19.19 -2.36
C LEU A 372 -2.20 -18.64 -1.98
N ARG A 373 -1.47 -18.16 -2.99
CA ARG A 373 -0.20 -17.46 -2.73
C ARG A 373 -0.43 -16.13 -1.99
N ASP A 374 0.57 -15.71 -1.23
CA ASP A 374 0.50 -14.42 -0.53
C ASP A 374 0.25 -13.28 -1.53
N PRO A 375 -0.51 -12.25 -1.14
CA PRO A 375 -0.75 -11.07 -1.96
C PRO A 375 0.56 -10.35 -2.29
N GLU A 376 0.61 -9.76 -3.48
CA GLU A 376 1.69 -8.88 -3.86
C GLU A 376 1.31 -7.42 -3.61
N PHE A 377 2.16 -6.70 -2.90
CA PHE A 377 2.00 -5.28 -2.57
C PHE A 377 2.99 -4.46 -3.37
N CYS A 378 2.50 -3.53 -4.19
CA CYS A 378 3.32 -2.71 -5.06
C CYS A 378 3.14 -1.23 -4.70
N ASP A 379 4.19 -0.61 -4.17
CA ASP A 379 4.28 0.85 -4.04
C ASP A 379 4.82 1.42 -5.36
N LEU A 380 3.96 2.13 -6.09
CA LEU A 380 4.23 2.66 -7.43
C LEU A 380 4.60 4.15 -7.40
N GLU A 381 4.89 4.73 -6.24
CA GLU A 381 5.11 6.17 -6.00
C GLU A 381 3.84 7.03 -6.22
N ILE A 382 3.18 6.88 -7.37
CA ILE A 382 1.94 7.59 -7.72
C ILE A 382 0.67 6.79 -7.37
N GLY A 383 0.80 5.56 -6.90
CA GLY A 383 -0.31 4.69 -6.56
C GLY A 383 0.15 3.50 -5.74
N PHE A 384 -0.77 2.90 -5.03
CA PHE A 384 -0.55 1.67 -4.30
C PHE A 384 -1.43 0.58 -4.88
N ARG A 385 -0.82 -0.56 -5.25
CA ARG A 385 -1.52 -1.70 -5.85
C ARG A 385 -1.37 -2.95 -4.99
N ILE A 386 -2.46 -3.69 -4.89
CA ILE A 386 -2.49 -5.01 -4.28
C ILE A 386 -3.00 -6.01 -5.31
N ASN A 387 -2.25 -7.09 -5.52
CA ASN A 387 -2.60 -8.19 -6.41
C ASN A 387 -2.96 -9.42 -5.60
N LEU A 388 -4.18 -9.93 -5.78
CA LEU A 388 -4.62 -11.22 -5.26
C LEU A 388 -4.63 -12.22 -6.40
N TYR A 389 -3.78 -13.23 -6.33
CA TYR A 389 -3.63 -14.22 -7.38
C TYR A 389 -4.66 -15.33 -7.23
N ARG A 390 -5.26 -15.70 -8.35
CA ARG A 390 -6.24 -16.80 -8.50
C ARG A 390 -5.52 -18.11 -8.75
N LYS A 391 -6.15 -19.24 -8.46
CA LYS A 391 -5.65 -20.55 -8.90
C LYS A 391 -5.84 -20.66 -10.41
N VAL A 392 -4.76 -20.78 -11.16
CA VAL A 392 -4.83 -21.01 -12.62
C VAL A 392 -5.20 -22.48 -12.88
N GLU A 393 -6.02 -22.75 -13.90
CA GLU A 393 -6.55 -24.11 -14.19
C GLU A 393 -5.47 -25.15 -14.50
N GLU A 394 -4.28 -24.77 -14.94
CA GLU A 394 -3.16 -25.69 -15.16
C GLU A 394 -2.62 -26.33 -13.87
N GLU A 395 -2.78 -25.69 -12.71
CA GLU A 395 -2.44 -26.32 -11.42
C GLU A 395 -3.52 -27.33 -10.97
N LYS A 396 -4.77 -27.13 -11.40
CA LYS A 396 -5.88 -28.07 -11.10
C LYS A 396 -5.70 -29.41 -11.82
N SER A 397 -5.11 -29.43 -13.02
CA SER A 397 -4.87 -30.66 -13.77
C SER A 397 -3.72 -31.51 -13.18
N LYS A 398 -2.72 -30.88 -12.57
CA LYS A 398 -1.60 -31.59 -11.92
C LYS A 398 -1.98 -32.18 -10.58
N THR A 399 -2.83 -31.49 -9.80
CA THR A 399 -3.33 -32.00 -8.52
C THR A 399 -4.35 -33.13 -8.71
N ALA A 400 -5.21 -33.05 -9.71
CA ALA A 400 -6.15 -34.11 -10.05
C ALA A 400 -5.47 -35.35 -10.63
N GLN A 401 -4.33 -35.23 -11.34
CA GLN A 401 -3.53 -36.36 -11.82
C GLN A 401 -2.68 -37.00 -10.72
N SER A 402 -2.29 -36.25 -9.68
CA SER A 402 -1.57 -36.84 -8.53
C SER A 402 -2.48 -37.57 -7.55
N GLU A 403 -3.78 -37.29 -7.52
CA GLU A 403 -4.76 -38.02 -6.70
C GLU A 403 -5.28 -39.31 -7.38
N LEU A 404 -5.06 -39.49 -8.70
CA LEU A 404 -5.48 -40.67 -9.47
C LEU A 404 -4.39 -41.78 -9.59
N VAL A 405 -3.23 -41.61 -8.97
CA VAL A 405 -2.09 -42.55 -9.04
C VAL A 405 -1.86 -43.30 -7.71
N ILE A 406 -2.85 -43.43 -6.86
CA ILE A 406 -2.76 -44.31 -5.69
C ILE A 406 -3.96 -45.25 -5.76
N GLU A 407 -3.80 -46.38 -6.43
CA GLU A 407 -4.40 -47.70 -6.19
C GLU A 407 -4.25 -48.57 -7.45
N ASP A 408 -3.14 -49.30 -7.56
CA ASP A 408 -3.10 -50.62 -8.14
C ASP A 408 -1.87 -51.35 -7.56
N GLU A 409 -2.10 -52.13 -6.51
CA GLU A 409 -1.17 -53.16 -6.07
C GLU A 409 -1.28 -54.40 -6.99
N PRO A 410 -0.19 -55.06 -7.34
CA PRO A 410 -0.25 -56.25 -8.22
C PRO A 410 -0.53 -57.51 -7.42
N ASP A 411 -1.58 -58.21 -7.81
CA ASP A 411 -1.86 -59.58 -7.39
C ASP A 411 -0.88 -60.55 -8.02
N ARG A 412 -0.30 -61.43 -7.21
CA ARG A 412 0.60 -62.51 -7.56
C ARG A 412 -0.20 -63.76 -7.92
N GLY A 413 0.14 -64.39 -9.02
CA GLY A 413 -0.23 -65.79 -9.15
C GLY A 413 -0.03 -66.46 -10.51
N HIS A 414 1.05 -67.20 -10.61
CA HIS A 414 1.29 -68.52 -11.30
C HIS A 414 1.25 -68.69 -12.81
N SER A 415 2.46 -68.93 -13.35
CA SER A 415 2.96 -70.10 -14.11
C SER A 415 2.18 -70.67 -15.32
N GLU A 416 2.80 -70.78 -16.41
CA GLU A 416 3.31 -71.87 -17.16
C GLU A 416 3.23 -71.76 -18.72
N ASN A 417 4.38 -71.79 -19.28
CA ASN A 417 4.80 -72.60 -20.43
C ASN A 417 4.18 -72.50 -21.87
N LYS A 418 5.13 -72.29 -22.74
CA LYS A 418 5.40 -72.99 -24.03
C LYS A 418 5.00 -72.34 -25.35
N LYS A 419 6.08 -72.11 -26.06
CA LYS A 419 6.34 -72.41 -27.51
C LYS A 419 6.03 -71.30 -28.56
N GLU A 420 7.13 -70.76 -29.05
CA GLU A 420 7.35 -70.38 -30.46
C GLU A 420 6.99 -71.52 -31.46
N PRO A 421 6.84 -71.33 -32.77
CA PRO A 421 7.69 -70.47 -33.58
C PRO A 421 7.11 -69.91 -34.94
N LYS A 422 7.87 -68.97 -35.50
CA LYS A 422 8.27 -68.83 -36.92
C LYS A 422 7.35 -68.30 -38.01
N ARG A 423 7.93 -67.29 -38.69
CA ARG A 423 7.95 -66.98 -40.15
C ARG A 423 6.67 -66.45 -40.77
N SER A 424 6.68 -65.49 -41.68
CA SER A 424 7.65 -64.98 -42.64
C SER A 424 7.06 -63.77 -43.42
N ARG A 425 7.94 -62.84 -43.77
CA ARG A 425 8.14 -62.17 -45.07
C ARG A 425 7.04 -61.47 -45.84
N LYS A 426 7.48 -60.26 -46.21
CA LYS A 426 7.24 -59.58 -47.53
C LYS A 426 5.92 -58.81 -47.61
N GLY A 427 5.90 -57.63 -48.09
CA GLY A 427 6.77 -56.77 -48.92
C GLY A 427 6.01 -55.58 -49.40
N ALA A 428 6.76 -54.61 -49.61
CA ALA A 428 6.84 -53.80 -50.78
C ALA A 428 5.66 -52.87 -51.16
N GLU A 429 6.05 -51.63 -51.16
CA GLU A 429 5.90 -50.62 -52.26
C GLU A 429 4.58 -49.92 -52.47
N LYS A 430 4.70 -48.65 -52.33
CA LYS A 430 4.73 -47.53 -53.30
C LYS A 430 3.46 -46.72 -53.43
N GLU A 431 3.74 -45.40 -53.32
CA GLU A 431 3.23 -44.28 -54.13
C GLU A 431 1.72 -43.98 -54.08
N SER A 432 1.36 -42.89 -53.47
CA SER A 432 1.30 -41.56 -54.14
C SER A 432 1.17 -40.49 -53.10
#